data_08be4e95641b64b49359cac006012788
#
_entry.id   08be4e95641b64b49359cac006012788
#
_cell.length_a   1.000
_cell.length_b   1.000
_cell.length_c   1.000
_cell.angle_alpha   90.00
_cell.angle_beta   90.00
_cell.angle_gamma   90.00
#
_symmetry.space_group_name_H-M   'P 1'
#
loop_
_entity.id
_entity.type
_entity.pdbx_description
1 polymer ?
#
loop_
_entity_poly.entity_id
_entity_poly.type
_entity_poly.pdbx_seq_one_letter_code
_entity_poly.pdbx_strand_id
1 'polypeptide(L)'
;GTAKFFTLLLLLYHTSANGFEMKYGIFYQFCQKASNHPDKDYFFIIDEINRGNMSKIFGELLMLIEPDYRDNKIKLAYNGLDFSVPQNLHIIGMMNTADRSLALIDYALRRRFSFFTMEPGFETDGFKKYQQKLNSSVFDKLIDRVKDLNDEILKDDSLGSGFCIGHSYFCNLDTCTNEILLDIVDFDILPMLNEYWFDEPSKVERWENNLHGVFE
;
A
#
# COMPACT_ATOMS: atom_id res chain seq x y z
N GLY A 1 13.65 -8.94 -10.47
CA GLY A 1 12.97 -8.01 -9.57
C GLY A 1 13.84 -7.57 -8.40
N THR A 2 14.55 -8.48 -7.74
CA THR A 2 15.36 -8.23 -6.52
C THR A 2 16.53 -7.28 -6.73
N ALA A 3 17.16 -7.28 -7.90
CA ALA A 3 18.32 -6.43 -8.19
C ALA A 3 17.96 -4.92 -8.22
N LYS A 4 16.74 -4.56 -8.64
CA LYS A 4 16.30 -3.17 -8.68
C LYS A 4 16.01 -2.58 -7.28
N PHE A 5 15.62 -3.39 -6.31
CA PHE A 5 15.40 -2.96 -4.93
C PHE A 5 16.71 -2.67 -4.18
N PHE A 6 17.74 -3.49 -4.41
CA PHE A 6 19.08 -3.23 -3.85
C PHE A 6 19.65 -1.88 -4.32
N THR A 7 19.27 -1.49 -5.53
CA THR A 7 19.63 -0.22 -6.17
C THR A 7 19.03 1.00 -5.47
N LEU A 8 17.91 0.82 -4.77
CA LEU A 8 17.15 1.95 -4.21
C LEU A 8 17.67 2.46 -2.87
N LEU A 9 18.30 1.61 -2.05
CA LEU A 9 18.42 1.98 -0.64
C LEU A 9 19.74 2.67 -0.25
N LEU A 10 20.91 2.19 -0.63
CA LEU A 10 22.13 2.75 -0.05
C LEU A 10 23.24 3.08 -1.03
N LEU A 11 23.63 2.16 -1.89
CA LEU A 11 24.77 2.32 -2.76
C LEU A 11 24.54 1.55 -4.06
N LEU A 12 24.84 2.19 -5.18
CA LEU A 12 24.86 1.58 -6.51
C LEU A 12 26.29 1.38 -6.96
N TYR A 13 26.63 0.15 -7.34
CA TYR A 13 27.76 -0.06 -8.21
C TYR A 13 27.29 0.08 -9.66
N HIS A 14 27.77 1.10 -10.34
CA HIS A 14 27.54 1.27 -11.75
C HIS A 14 28.82 0.89 -12.50
N THR A 15 28.72 0.03 -13.53
CA THR A 15 29.81 -0.19 -14.47
C THR A 15 29.96 1.06 -15.32
N SER A 16 31.07 1.78 -15.14
CA SER A 16 31.51 2.85 -16.03
C SER A 16 32.61 2.34 -16.96
N ALA A 17 32.94 3.10 -18.00
CA ALA A 17 34.03 2.76 -18.90
C ALA A 17 35.38 2.58 -18.19
N ASN A 18 35.52 3.05 -16.94
CA ASN A 18 36.73 3.02 -16.11
C ASN A 18 36.65 2.06 -14.90
N GLY A 19 35.62 1.17 -14.83
CA GLY A 19 35.43 0.23 -13.72
C GLY A 19 34.13 0.47 -12.94
N PHE A 20 34.09 0.02 -11.67
CA PHE A 20 32.92 0.17 -10.81
C PHE A 20 32.96 1.55 -10.11
N GLU A 21 31.96 2.38 -10.35
CA GLU A 21 31.75 3.63 -9.64
C GLU A 21 30.64 3.46 -8.61
N MET A 22 30.88 3.94 -7.38
CA MET A 22 29.92 3.88 -6.29
C MET A 22 29.00 5.11 -6.32
N LYS A 23 27.69 4.87 -6.41
CA LYS A 23 26.69 5.94 -6.31
C LYS A 23 25.86 5.77 -5.03
N TYR A 24 25.56 6.89 -4.39
CA TYR A 24 24.67 6.91 -3.22
C TYR A 24 23.22 6.63 -3.65
N GLY A 25 22.60 5.66 -2.97
CA GLY A 25 21.20 5.33 -3.19
C GLY A 25 20.25 6.41 -2.69
N ILE A 26 18.99 6.32 -3.10
CA ILE A 26 17.98 7.35 -2.82
C ILE A 26 17.74 7.53 -1.31
N PHE A 27 17.74 6.46 -0.54
CA PHE A 27 17.56 6.52 0.92
C PHE A 27 18.71 7.27 1.60
N TYR A 28 19.97 7.00 1.20
CA TYR A 28 21.14 7.73 1.70
C TYR A 28 21.01 9.23 1.44
N GLN A 29 20.70 9.60 0.19
CA GLN A 29 20.55 11.01 -0.19
C GLN A 29 19.42 11.68 0.60
N PHE A 30 18.34 10.95 0.84
CA PHE A 30 17.20 11.45 1.59
C PHE A 30 17.51 11.66 3.08
N CYS A 31 18.29 10.74 3.70
CA CYS A 31 18.82 10.92 5.05
C CYS A 31 19.71 12.16 5.14
N GLN A 32 20.61 12.36 4.17
CA GLN A 32 21.46 13.57 4.14
C GLN A 32 20.64 14.85 4.01
N LYS A 33 19.61 14.83 3.16
CA LYS A 33 18.71 15.97 3.00
C LYS A 33 17.95 16.29 4.29
N ALA A 34 17.45 15.27 4.99
CA ALA A 34 16.76 15.43 6.26
C ALA A 34 17.71 15.95 7.36
N SER A 35 18.94 15.41 7.45
CA SER A 35 19.96 15.88 8.40
C SER A 35 20.34 17.34 8.21
N ASN A 36 20.32 17.84 6.97
CA ASN A 36 20.64 19.24 6.66
C ASN A 36 19.50 20.22 7.02
N HIS A 37 18.33 19.72 7.36
CA HIS A 37 17.14 20.53 7.70
C HIS A 37 16.45 19.95 8.94
N PRO A 38 17.06 20.01 10.11
CA PRO A 38 16.56 19.34 11.34
C PRO A 38 15.24 19.95 11.85
N ASP A 39 14.90 21.14 11.37
CA ASP A 39 13.66 21.87 11.70
C ASP A 39 12.43 21.43 10.87
N LYS A 40 12.60 20.48 9.96
CA LYS A 40 11.53 19.98 9.05
C LYS A 40 11.41 18.48 9.12
N ASP A 41 10.17 17.99 9.13
CA ASP A 41 9.89 16.58 8.98
C ASP A 41 10.03 16.12 7.53
N TYR A 42 10.62 14.94 7.36
CA TYR A 42 10.79 14.26 6.09
C TYR A 42 10.10 12.91 6.13
N PHE A 43 9.39 12.56 5.06
CA PHE A 43 8.67 11.30 4.93
C PHE A 43 9.21 10.49 3.77
N PHE A 44 9.76 9.30 4.07
CA PHE A 44 10.24 8.36 3.08
C PHE A 44 9.21 7.24 2.92
N ILE A 45 8.54 7.23 1.77
CA ILE A 45 7.46 6.29 1.50
C ILE A 45 8.02 5.12 0.69
N ILE A 46 7.76 3.89 1.17
CA ILE A 46 8.11 2.64 0.51
C ILE A 46 6.81 1.95 0.12
N ASP A 47 6.49 1.99 -1.16
CA ASP A 47 5.35 1.26 -1.69
C ASP A 47 5.66 -0.23 -1.81
N GLU A 48 4.65 -1.07 -1.53
CA GLU A 48 4.78 -2.53 -1.56
C GLU A 48 5.98 -3.06 -0.77
N ILE A 49 6.15 -2.59 0.45
CA ILE A 49 7.28 -2.93 1.33
C ILE A 49 7.45 -4.45 1.54
N ASN A 50 6.37 -5.22 1.41
CA ASN A 50 6.36 -6.68 1.53
C ASN A 50 6.83 -7.44 0.28
N ARG A 51 7.02 -6.78 -0.87
CA ARG A 51 7.55 -7.42 -2.09
C ARG A 51 9.05 -7.67 -2.04
N GLY A 52 9.75 -7.10 -1.09
CA GLY A 52 11.19 -7.29 -0.91
C GLY A 52 11.55 -7.90 0.44
N ASN A 53 12.66 -8.63 0.50
CA ASN A 53 13.23 -9.02 1.79
C ASN A 53 13.91 -7.79 2.41
N MET A 54 13.15 -7.03 3.20
CA MET A 54 13.60 -5.76 3.77
C MET A 54 14.77 -5.92 4.74
N SER A 55 14.85 -7.04 5.47
CA SER A 55 16.01 -7.34 6.32
C SER A 55 17.29 -7.48 5.52
N LYS A 56 17.23 -8.07 4.31
CA LYS A 56 18.38 -8.10 3.40
C LYS A 56 18.65 -6.75 2.75
N ILE A 57 17.60 -5.99 2.46
CA ILE A 57 17.70 -4.68 1.79
C ILE A 57 18.30 -3.64 2.74
N PHE A 58 17.81 -3.54 3.97
CA PHE A 58 18.36 -2.63 4.97
C PHE A 58 19.65 -3.16 5.60
N GLY A 59 19.82 -4.50 5.70
CA GLY A 59 21.02 -5.08 6.27
C GLY A 59 21.35 -4.49 7.64
N GLU A 60 22.59 -4.00 7.78
CA GLU A 60 23.10 -3.37 9.01
C GLU A 60 22.35 -2.08 9.39
N LEU A 61 21.67 -1.43 8.44
CA LEU A 61 20.90 -0.20 8.72
C LEU A 61 19.55 -0.47 9.35
N LEU A 62 19.10 -1.72 9.39
CA LEU A 62 17.80 -2.06 9.96
C LEU A 62 17.71 -1.61 11.44
N MET A 63 18.82 -1.59 12.15
CA MET A 63 18.91 -1.08 13.52
C MET A 63 18.67 0.44 13.57
N LEU A 64 19.19 1.19 12.60
CA LEU A 64 19.13 2.66 12.61
C LEU A 64 17.73 3.23 12.35
N ILE A 65 16.80 2.42 11.88
CA ILE A 65 15.41 2.86 11.71
C ILE A 65 14.61 2.83 13.02
N GLU A 66 15.11 2.15 14.06
CA GLU A 66 14.50 2.17 15.40
C GLU A 66 14.65 3.56 16.06
N PRO A 67 13.62 4.03 16.80
CA PRO A 67 13.68 5.34 17.45
C PRO A 67 14.91 5.55 18.33
N ASP A 68 15.31 4.54 19.11
CA ASP A 68 16.40 4.63 20.07
C ASP A 68 17.80 4.70 19.42
N TYR A 69 17.89 4.35 18.13
CA TYR A 69 19.14 4.35 17.36
C TYR A 69 19.22 5.47 16.33
N ARG A 70 18.22 6.33 16.27
CA ARG A 70 18.24 7.50 15.39
C ARG A 70 19.41 8.42 15.78
N ASP A 71 20.00 9.09 14.78
CA ASP A 71 21.20 9.93 14.90
C ASP A 71 22.50 9.19 15.32
N ASN A 72 22.40 7.91 15.74
CA ASN A 72 23.61 7.13 16.02
C ASN A 72 24.34 6.82 14.72
N LYS A 73 25.66 7.06 14.71
CA LYS A 73 26.51 6.83 13.56
C LYS A 73 27.05 5.41 13.56
N ILE A 74 26.94 4.74 12.44
CA ILE A 74 27.64 3.49 12.16
C ILE A 74 28.59 3.67 10.97
N LYS A 75 29.64 2.88 10.89
CA LYS A 75 30.52 2.81 9.71
C LYS A 75 29.91 1.83 8.69
N LEU A 76 29.62 2.33 7.49
CA LEU A 76 29.17 1.48 6.40
C LEU A 76 30.27 0.50 6.01
N ALA A 77 29.92 -0.80 5.96
CA ALA A 77 30.86 -1.88 5.65
C ALA A 77 31.56 -1.74 4.27
N TYR A 78 30.89 -1.06 3.33
CA TYR A 78 31.36 -0.94 1.95
C TYR A 78 32.42 0.13 1.72
N ASN A 79 32.41 1.22 2.47
CA ASN A 79 33.28 2.37 2.23
C ASN A 79 33.82 3.01 3.50
N GLY A 80 33.44 2.51 4.68
CA GLY A 80 33.88 3.01 5.96
C GLY A 80 33.35 4.41 6.33
N LEU A 81 32.43 4.97 5.56
CA LEU A 81 31.81 6.27 5.88
C LEU A 81 30.83 6.17 7.01
N ASP A 82 30.79 7.19 7.84
CA ASP A 82 29.79 7.31 8.90
C ASP A 82 28.41 7.58 8.28
N PHE A 83 27.43 6.83 8.73
CA PHE A 83 26.05 6.99 8.32
C PHE A 83 25.11 6.94 9.52
N SER A 84 24.08 7.76 9.50
CA SER A 84 23.00 7.76 10.50
C SER A 84 21.66 8.04 9.82
N VAL A 85 20.58 7.61 10.44
CA VAL A 85 19.21 7.97 10.05
C VAL A 85 18.73 9.05 11.03
N PRO A 86 18.43 10.27 10.55
CA PRO A 86 18.06 11.37 11.42
C PRO A 86 16.67 11.20 12.04
N GLN A 87 16.43 11.83 13.21
CA GLN A 87 15.16 11.72 13.94
C GLN A 87 13.97 12.29 13.17
N ASN A 88 14.19 13.36 12.41
CA ASN A 88 13.17 14.02 11.59
C ASN A 88 12.82 13.28 10.29
N LEU A 89 13.36 12.07 10.08
CA LEU A 89 13.02 11.20 8.95
C LEU A 89 12.03 10.11 9.38
N HIS A 90 10.82 10.20 8.88
CA HIS A 90 9.76 9.22 9.09
C HIS A 90 9.69 8.24 7.91
N ILE A 91 9.61 6.95 8.19
CA ILE A 91 9.51 5.90 7.16
C ILE A 91 8.09 5.35 7.18
N ILE A 92 7.42 5.40 6.04
CA ILE A 92 6.07 4.88 5.84
C ILE A 92 6.15 3.73 4.85
N GLY A 93 5.81 2.52 5.29
CA GLY A 93 5.69 1.35 4.42
C GLY A 93 4.22 1.11 4.06
N MET A 94 3.94 1.00 2.77
CA MET A 94 2.62 0.59 2.29
C MET A 94 2.69 -0.85 1.78
N MET A 95 1.63 -1.62 2.02
CA MET A 95 1.54 -2.99 1.55
C MET A 95 0.10 -3.35 1.20
N ASN A 96 -0.06 -4.17 0.16
CA ASN A 96 -1.32 -4.82 -0.14
C ASN A 96 -1.35 -6.19 0.55
N THR A 97 -2.30 -6.37 1.46
CA THR A 97 -2.44 -7.62 2.23
C THR A 97 -3.29 -8.68 1.51
N ALA A 98 -3.99 -8.31 0.43
CA ALA A 98 -4.75 -9.24 -0.41
C ALA A 98 -3.84 -10.14 -1.27
N ASP A 99 -2.62 -9.69 -1.57
CA ASP A 99 -1.69 -10.48 -2.37
C ASP A 99 -1.05 -11.60 -1.54
N ARG A 100 -1.64 -12.80 -1.61
CA ARG A 100 -1.20 -14.01 -0.89
C ARG A 100 0.14 -14.56 -1.40
N SER A 101 0.58 -14.13 -2.58
CA SER A 101 1.87 -14.55 -3.16
C SER A 101 3.06 -13.87 -2.49
N LEU A 102 2.80 -12.82 -1.71
CA LEU A 102 3.84 -12.04 -1.05
C LEU A 102 4.24 -12.63 0.29
N ALA A 103 5.54 -12.55 0.58
CA ALA A 103 6.07 -13.00 1.85
C ALA A 103 5.46 -12.20 3.02
N LEU A 104 5.14 -12.89 4.10
CA LEU A 104 4.83 -12.25 5.36
C LEU A 104 5.99 -11.31 5.74
N ILE A 105 5.66 -10.14 6.25
CA ILE A 105 6.68 -9.22 6.74
C ILE A 105 7.56 -9.94 7.76
N ASP A 106 8.86 -9.88 7.52
CA ASP A 106 9.89 -10.41 8.40
C ASP A 106 9.67 -9.92 9.85
N TYR A 107 9.80 -10.85 10.79
CA TYR A 107 9.64 -10.58 12.22
C TYR A 107 10.54 -9.43 12.72
N ALA A 108 11.72 -9.28 12.14
CA ALA A 108 12.63 -8.18 12.46
C ALA A 108 12.05 -6.81 12.11
N LEU A 109 11.31 -6.69 11.00
CA LEU A 109 10.59 -5.48 10.62
C LEU A 109 9.35 -5.26 11.48
N ARG A 110 8.63 -6.34 11.84
CA ARG A 110 7.42 -6.23 12.63
C ARG A 110 7.62 -5.50 13.95
N ARG A 111 8.79 -5.62 14.56
CA ARG A 111 9.12 -4.93 15.82
C ARG A 111 9.49 -3.46 15.64
N ARG A 112 9.78 -3.04 14.40
CA ARG A 112 10.29 -1.69 14.09
C ARG A 112 9.25 -0.76 13.51
N PHE A 113 8.09 -1.30 13.13
CA PHE A 113 6.99 -0.54 12.57
C PHE A 113 5.73 -0.68 13.42
N SER A 114 5.00 0.41 13.55
CA SER A 114 3.60 0.37 13.99
C SER A 114 2.74 0.07 12.78
N PHE A 115 1.79 -0.86 12.95
CA PHE A 115 0.91 -1.28 11.85
C PHE A 115 -0.44 -0.58 11.98
N PHE A 116 -0.88 -0.04 10.87
CA PHE A 116 -2.19 0.57 10.73
C PHE A 116 -2.91 -0.07 9.54
N THR A 117 -4.08 -0.64 9.78
CA THR A 117 -4.93 -1.19 8.72
C THR A 117 -5.84 -0.11 8.20
N MET A 118 -5.81 0.13 6.89
CA MET A 118 -6.73 1.04 6.23
C MET A 118 -7.98 0.27 5.83
N GLU A 119 -9.10 0.62 6.42
CA GLU A 119 -10.40 0.08 6.04
C GLU A 119 -11.01 0.85 4.86
N PRO A 120 -11.96 0.25 4.11
CA PRO A 120 -12.73 0.98 3.10
C PRO A 120 -13.37 2.24 3.68
N GLY A 121 -13.08 3.40 3.08
CA GLY A 121 -13.43 4.71 3.64
C GLY A 121 -14.88 5.16 3.42
N PHE A 122 -15.84 4.25 3.21
CA PHE A 122 -17.25 4.59 2.96
C PHE A 122 -17.92 5.38 4.12
N GLU A 123 -17.46 5.18 5.35
CA GLU A 123 -17.98 5.84 6.53
C GLU A 123 -17.27 7.15 6.88
N THR A 124 -16.23 7.52 6.14
CA THR A 124 -15.50 8.77 6.38
C THR A 124 -16.34 10.01 6.04
N ASP A 125 -16.12 11.09 6.76
CA ASP A 125 -16.80 12.37 6.48
C ASP A 125 -16.52 12.87 5.05
N GLY A 126 -15.32 12.58 4.52
CA GLY A 126 -14.93 12.93 3.16
C GLY A 126 -15.81 12.22 2.12
N PHE A 127 -15.97 10.91 2.26
CA PHE A 127 -16.78 10.11 1.33
C PHE A 127 -18.28 10.46 1.46
N LYS A 128 -18.80 10.63 2.66
CA LYS A 128 -20.19 11.05 2.90
C LYS A 128 -20.52 12.40 2.26
N LYS A 129 -19.61 13.39 2.36
CA LYS A 129 -19.77 14.68 1.67
C LYS A 129 -19.73 14.53 0.15
N TYR A 130 -18.85 13.67 -0.36
CA TYR A 130 -18.78 13.37 -1.78
C TYR A 130 -20.06 12.70 -2.29
N GLN A 131 -20.58 11.71 -1.58
CA GLN A 131 -21.84 11.02 -1.86
C GLN A 131 -23.02 12.02 -1.88
N GLN A 132 -23.12 12.89 -0.88
CA GLN A 132 -24.12 13.96 -0.85
C GLN A 132 -24.02 14.93 -2.05
N LYS A 133 -22.80 15.25 -2.49
CA LYS A 133 -22.57 16.11 -3.66
C LYS A 133 -23.04 15.48 -4.95
N LEU A 134 -22.85 14.16 -5.12
CA LEU A 134 -23.33 13.41 -6.28
C LEU A 134 -24.85 13.37 -6.35
N ASN A 135 -25.53 13.34 -5.21
CA ASN A 135 -26.98 13.38 -5.08
C ASN A 135 -27.70 12.35 -5.98
N SER A 136 -27.21 11.11 -5.98
CA SER A 136 -27.71 10.00 -6.80
C SER A 136 -28.22 8.87 -5.90
N SER A 137 -29.51 8.61 -5.95
CA SER A 137 -30.13 7.51 -5.19
C SER A 137 -29.65 6.13 -5.64
N VAL A 138 -29.28 5.99 -6.91
CA VAL A 138 -28.70 4.74 -7.44
C VAL A 138 -27.32 4.53 -6.87
N PHE A 139 -26.49 5.58 -6.85
CA PHE A 139 -25.17 5.53 -6.22
C PHE A 139 -25.27 5.12 -4.74
N ASP A 140 -26.20 5.73 -4.00
CA ASP A 140 -26.39 5.43 -2.58
C ASP A 140 -26.74 3.95 -2.36
N LYS A 141 -27.68 3.42 -3.15
CA LYS A 141 -28.04 1.99 -3.09
C LYS A 141 -26.88 1.09 -3.45
N LEU A 142 -26.08 1.44 -4.47
CA LEU A 142 -24.91 0.66 -4.87
C LEU A 142 -23.88 0.62 -3.75
N ILE A 143 -23.58 1.75 -3.11
CA ILE A 143 -22.66 1.80 -1.98
C ILE A 143 -23.14 0.93 -0.82
N ASP A 144 -24.43 0.94 -0.52
CA ASP A 144 -25.00 0.07 0.52
C ASP A 144 -24.82 -1.41 0.16
N ARG A 145 -25.04 -1.81 -1.11
CA ARG A 145 -24.78 -3.18 -1.56
C ARG A 145 -23.30 -3.57 -1.48
N VAL A 146 -22.39 -2.65 -1.78
CA VAL A 146 -20.95 -2.88 -1.64
C VAL A 146 -20.55 -3.02 -0.17
N LYS A 147 -21.20 -2.31 0.75
CA LYS A 147 -20.99 -2.53 2.19
C LYS A 147 -21.47 -3.90 2.63
N ASP A 148 -22.67 -4.33 2.18
CA ASP A 148 -23.20 -5.66 2.45
C ASP A 148 -22.26 -6.76 1.89
N LEU A 149 -21.71 -6.54 0.70
CA LEU A 149 -20.69 -7.42 0.08
C LEU A 149 -19.41 -7.49 0.95
N ASN A 150 -18.91 -6.36 1.41
CA ASN A 150 -17.76 -6.31 2.31
C ASN A 150 -18.00 -7.04 3.63
N ASP A 151 -19.20 -6.96 4.17
CA ASP A 151 -19.60 -7.72 5.37
C ASP A 151 -19.57 -9.23 5.13
N GLU A 152 -19.89 -9.70 3.93
CA GLU A 152 -19.75 -11.10 3.56
C GLU A 152 -18.28 -11.50 3.37
N ILE A 153 -17.50 -10.67 2.69
CA ILE A 153 -16.06 -10.87 2.52
C ILE A 153 -15.34 -10.99 3.87
N LEU A 154 -15.71 -10.14 4.85
CA LEU A 154 -15.13 -10.16 6.19
C LEU A 154 -15.45 -11.45 6.96
N LYS A 155 -16.59 -12.08 6.69
CA LYS A 155 -17.02 -13.33 7.33
C LYS A 155 -16.48 -14.59 6.64
N ASP A 156 -15.89 -14.41 5.47
CA ASP A 156 -15.32 -15.52 4.69
C ASP A 156 -13.93 -15.86 5.23
N ASP A 157 -13.78 -17.08 5.78
CA ASP A 157 -12.52 -17.56 6.38
C ASP A 157 -11.36 -17.58 5.38
N SER A 158 -11.68 -17.64 4.09
CA SER A 158 -10.69 -17.68 3.01
C SER A 158 -10.21 -16.29 2.59
N LEU A 159 -10.89 -15.21 2.91
CA LEU A 159 -10.64 -13.84 2.45
C LEU A 159 -10.16 -12.94 3.61
N GLY A 160 -11.05 -12.23 4.25
CA GLY A 160 -10.77 -11.29 5.33
C GLY A 160 -10.65 -9.83 4.86
N SER A 161 -10.24 -8.94 5.77
CA SER A 161 -10.29 -7.48 5.57
C SER A 161 -9.46 -6.95 4.39
N GLY A 162 -8.40 -7.66 4.01
CA GLY A 162 -7.56 -7.27 2.87
C GLY A 162 -8.26 -7.36 1.51
N PHE A 163 -9.36 -8.12 1.44
CA PHE A 163 -10.13 -8.36 0.21
C PHE A 163 -11.38 -7.47 0.10
N CYS A 164 -11.68 -6.65 1.11
CA CYS A 164 -12.81 -5.73 1.05
C CYS A 164 -12.68 -4.75 -0.12
N ILE A 165 -13.79 -4.53 -0.81
CA ILE A 165 -13.88 -3.57 -1.91
C ILE A 165 -13.68 -2.16 -1.36
N GLY A 166 -12.69 -1.46 -1.88
CA GLY A 166 -12.35 -0.11 -1.45
C GLY A 166 -13.29 0.96 -2.03
N HIS A 167 -13.45 2.05 -1.32
CA HIS A 167 -14.23 3.20 -1.78
C HIS A 167 -13.61 3.91 -3.00
N SER A 168 -12.32 3.67 -3.29
CA SER A 168 -11.58 4.31 -4.39
C SER A 168 -12.18 4.05 -5.77
N TYR A 169 -12.81 2.89 -5.98
CA TYR A 169 -13.51 2.57 -7.23
C TYR A 169 -14.65 3.55 -7.54
N PHE A 170 -15.24 4.11 -6.52
CA PHE A 170 -16.40 4.99 -6.58
C PHE A 170 -16.05 6.47 -6.40
N CYS A 171 -14.77 6.81 -6.35
CA CYS A 171 -14.30 8.19 -6.19
C CYS A 171 -13.96 8.85 -7.53
N ASN A 172 -13.91 10.20 -7.52
CA ASN A 172 -13.50 11.01 -8.68
C ASN A 172 -14.31 10.77 -9.97
N LEU A 173 -15.58 10.43 -9.81
CA LEU A 173 -16.49 10.34 -10.94
C LEU A 173 -16.83 11.76 -11.45
N ASP A 174 -16.54 12.02 -12.73
CA ASP A 174 -16.88 13.30 -13.37
C ASP A 174 -18.39 13.45 -13.48
N THR A 175 -19.09 12.34 -13.77
CA THR A 175 -20.54 12.22 -13.80
C THR A 175 -20.94 10.91 -13.12
N CYS A 176 -22.10 10.88 -12.48
CA CYS A 176 -22.65 9.71 -11.82
C CYS A 176 -23.85 9.18 -12.60
N THR A 177 -23.60 8.53 -13.74
CA THR A 177 -24.63 7.89 -14.57
C THR A 177 -24.72 6.40 -14.27
N ASN A 178 -25.89 5.78 -14.55
CA ASN A 178 -26.04 4.33 -14.39
C ASN A 178 -25.04 3.54 -15.23
N GLU A 179 -24.69 4.04 -16.42
CA GLU A 179 -23.71 3.42 -17.31
C GLU A 179 -22.33 3.33 -16.65
N ILE A 180 -21.83 4.45 -16.09
CA ILE A 180 -20.53 4.49 -15.41
C ILE A 180 -20.54 3.57 -14.18
N LEU A 181 -21.63 3.54 -13.43
CA LEU A 181 -21.74 2.69 -12.25
C LEU A 181 -21.80 1.20 -12.61
N LEU A 182 -22.50 0.86 -13.72
CA LEU A 182 -22.51 -0.49 -14.27
C LEU A 182 -21.12 -0.91 -14.74
N ASP A 183 -20.41 -0.03 -15.44
CA ASP A 183 -19.03 -0.30 -15.88
C ASP A 183 -18.11 -0.64 -14.69
N ILE A 184 -18.23 0.08 -13.58
CA ILE A 184 -17.47 -0.23 -12.35
C ILE A 184 -17.85 -1.62 -11.81
N VAL A 185 -19.13 -1.95 -11.79
CA VAL A 185 -19.58 -3.27 -11.36
C VAL A 185 -19.05 -4.37 -12.28
N ASP A 186 -19.22 -4.22 -13.59
CA ASP A 186 -18.94 -5.27 -14.57
C ASP A 186 -17.46 -5.47 -14.85
N PHE A 187 -16.68 -4.38 -14.84
CA PHE A 187 -15.27 -4.43 -15.25
C PHE A 187 -14.29 -4.37 -14.08
N ASP A 188 -14.69 -3.86 -12.92
CA ASP A 188 -13.82 -3.79 -11.76
C ASP A 188 -14.24 -4.78 -10.66
N ILE A 189 -15.53 -4.79 -10.25
CA ILE A 189 -15.97 -5.55 -9.08
C ILE A 189 -16.20 -7.03 -9.40
N LEU A 190 -16.99 -7.36 -10.41
CA LEU A 190 -17.32 -8.74 -10.75
C LEU A 190 -16.09 -9.58 -11.12
N PRO A 191 -15.09 -9.08 -11.85
CA PRO A 191 -13.85 -9.83 -12.09
C PRO A 191 -13.13 -10.20 -10.79
N MET A 192 -13.07 -9.28 -9.80
CA MET A 192 -12.48 -9.60 -8.50
C MET A 192 -13.28 -10.66 -7.75
N LEU A 193 -14.62 -10.59 -7.77
CA LEU A 193 -15.45 -11.60 -7.11
C LEU A 193 -15.26 -12.99 -7.72
N ASN A 194 -15.07 -13.08 -9.04
CA ASN A 194 -14.74 -14.31 -9.74
C ASN A 194 -13.39 -14.90 -9.30
N GLU A 195 -12.40 -14.05 -8.98
CA GLU A 195 -11.14 -14.50 -8.41
C GLU A 195 -11.28 -14.91 -6.95
N TYR A 196 -12.05 -14.19 -6.16
CA TYR A 196 -12.24 -14.47 -4.73
C TYR A 196 -12.96 -15.80 -4.50
N TRP A 197 -13.99 -16.05 -5.27
CA TRP A 197 -14.89 -17.22 -5.15
C TRP A 197 -14.89 -18.08 -6.42
N PHE A 198 -13.67 -18.33 -6.97
CA PHE A 198 -13.50 -19.10 -8.21
C PHE A 198 -14.10 -20.51 -8.12
N ASP A 199 -14.20 -21.07 -6.93
CA ASP A 199 -14.78 -22.39 -6.62
C ASP A 199 -16.25 -22.31 -6.13
N GLU A 200 -16.81 -21.10 -5.98
CA GLU A 200 -18.20 -20.85 -5.57
C GLU A 200 -18.98 -20.00 -6.60
N PRO A 201 -19.15 -20.44 -7.86
CA PRO A 201 -19.75 -19.61 -8.91
C PRO A 201 -21.18 -19.16 -8.61
N SER A 202 -21.96 -19.94 -7.85
CA SER A 202 -23.31 -19.56 -7.42
C SER A 202 -23.31 -18.37 -6.45
N LYS A 203 -22.26 -18.18 -5.69
CA LYS A 203 -22.09 -17.02 -4.80
C LYS A 203 -21.78 -15.76 -5.61
N VAL A 204 -20.95 -15.90 -6.65
CA VAL A 204 -20.66 -14.82 -7.59
C VAL A 204 -21.94 -14.40 -8.33
N GLU A 205 -22.69 -15.34 -8.91
CA GLU A 205 -23.95 -15.07 -9.62
C GLU A 205 -24.98 -14.37 -8.72
N ARG A 206 -25.08 -14.78 -7.45
CA ARG A 206 -25.94 -14.10 -6.48
C ARG A 206 -25.53 -12.64 -6.28
N TRP A 207 -24.23 -12.35 -6.15
CA TRP A 207 -23.75 -10.99 -5.98
C TRP A 207 -23.86 -10.15 -7.25
N GLU A 208 -23.63 -10.74 -8.43
CA GLU A 208 -23.91 -10.11 -9.71
C GLU A 208 -25.36 -9.64 -9.78
N ASN A 209 -26.32 -10.53 -9.51
CA ASN A 209 -27.74 -10.19 -9.48
C ASN A 209 -28.06 -9.10 -8.44
N ASN A 210 -27.45 -9.13 -7.27
CA ASN A 210 -27.66 -8.14 -6.23
C ASN A 210 -27.15 -6.74 -6.59
N LEU A 211 -25.99 -6.69 -7.26
CA LEU A 211 -25.39 -5.42 -7.69
C LEU A 211 -26.14 -4.85 -8.89
N HIS A 212 -26.49 -5.69 -9.90
CA HIS A 212 -27.28 -5.25 -11.04
C HIS A 212 -28.70 -4.83 -10.68
N GLY A 213 -29.32 -5.49 -9.72
CA GLY A 213 -30.67 -5.13 -9.23
C GLY A 213 -30.79 -3.71 -8.63
N VAL A 214 -29.68 -3.01 -8.43
CA VAL A 214 -29.71 -1.60 -8.02
C VAL A 214 -30.15 -0.68 -9.17
N PHE A 215 -30.00 -1.11 -10.40
CA PHE A 215 -30.25 -0.32 -11.60
C PHE A 215 -31.65 -0.56 -12.22
N GLU A 216 -32.38 -1.53 -11.68
CA GLU A 216 -33.79 -1.80 -12.02
C GLU A 216 -34.75 -0.91 -11.21
#